data_ad7cdb4596bd1a2e3207b99c89dfd600
#
_entry.id   ad7cdb4596bd1a2e3207b99c89dfd600
#
_cell.length_a   1.000
_cell.length_b   1.000
_cell.length_c   1.000
_cell.angle_alpha   90.00
_cell.angle_beta   90.00
_cell.angle_gamma   90.00
#
_symmetry.space_group_name_H-M   'P 1'
#
loop_
_entity.id
_entity.type
_entity.pdbx_description
1 polymer ?
#
loop_
_entity_poly.entity_id
_entity_poly.type
_entity_poly.pdbx_seq_one_letter_code
_entity_poly.pdbx_strand_id
1 'polypeptide(L)'
;KAMKLAYNAHEGQFDQSGVPYIFHPVHLAEQMENEVSTCVALLHDILEDTDFTVQDLEKEFPKEVVQAVILLTHNPCDNYLDYVRRLCQNPLARRVKLADIAHNTDETRLSGTTPAPGQLKHWRTKYAAALKIIQDYEAKQDM
;
A
#
# COMPACT_ATOMS: atom_id res chain seq x y z
N LYS A 1 -4.57 17.03 -6.35
CA LYS A 1 -5.16 17.08 -5.00
C LYS A 1 -4.61 15.95 -4.12
N ALA A 2 -4.72 14.68 -4.53
CA ALA A 2 -4.20 13.55 -3.78
C ALA A 2 -2.67 13.63 -3.57
N MET A 3 -1.92 14.03 -4.59
CA MET A 3 -0.46 14.19 -4.53
C MET A 3 -0.06 15.21 -3.47
N LYS A 4 -0.69 16.39 -3.49
CA LYS A 4 -0.37 17.45 -2.53
C LYS A 4 -0.69 17.02 -1.10
N LEU A 5 -1.82 16.37 -0.91
CA LEU A 5 -2.25 15.89 0.40
C LEU A 5 -1.30 14.80 0.92
N ALA A 6 -0.94 13.83 0.08
CA ALA A 6 -0.01 12.77 0.45
C ALA A 6 1.37 13.32 0.79
N TYR A 7 1.87 14.25 -0.03
CA TYR A 7 3.15 14.90 0.21
C TYR A 7 3.19 15.59 1.58
N ASN A 8 2.15 16.38 1.88
CA ASN A 8 2.10 17.11 3.14
C ASN A 8 1.92 16.16 4.34
N ALA A 9 1.09 15.12 4.19
CA ALA A 9 0.81 14.19 5.28
C ALA A 9 2.01 13.33 5.65
N HIS A 10 2.82 12.93 4.67
CA HIS A 10 4.00 12.09 4.89
C HIS A 10 5.30 12.90 5.09
N GLU A 11 5.20 14.23 5.20
CA GLU A 11 6.37 15.08 5.41
C GLU A 11 7.12 14.65 6.69
N GLY A 12 8.43 14.52 6.57
CA GLY A 12 9.27 14.11 7.70
C GLY A 12 9.36 12.61 7.92
N GLN A 13 8.66 11.81 7.13
CA GLN A 13 8.73 10.34 7.19
C GLN A 13 9.78 9.82 6.19
N PHE A 14 10.48 8.76 6.58
CA PHE A 14 11.54 8.15 5.78
C PHE A 14 11.35 6.64 5.75
N ASP A 15 11.78 6.02 4.65
CA ASP A 15 11.77 4.55 4.55
C ASP A 15 12.98 3.93 5.27
N GLN A 16 13.15 2.61 5.17
CA GLN A 16 14.23 1.87 5.82
C GLN A 16 15.64 2.32 5.35
N SER A 17 15.73 2.91 4.17
CA SER A 17 16.99 3.37 3.58
C SER A 17 17.23 4.86 3.77
N GLY A 18 16.37 5.56 4.50
CA GLY A 18 16.49 6.99 4.74
C GLY A 18 16.00 7.87 3.60
N VAL A 19 15.28 7.30 2.64
CA VAL A 19 14.68 8.05 1.52
C VAL A 19 13.31 8.59 1.97
N PRO A 20 12.95 9.84 1.62
CA PRO A 20 11.64 10.37 1.97
C PRO A 20 10.51 9.44 1.56
N TYR A 21 9.60 9.16 2.51
CA TYR A 21 8.56 8.15 2.34
C TYR A 21 7.63 8.41 1.16
N ILE A 22 7.42 9.69 0.80
CA ILE A 22 6.53 10.08 -0.30
C ILE A 22 6.88 9.39 -1.62
N PHE A 23 8.14 9.03 -1.83
CA PHE A 23 8.56 8.36 -3.07
C PHE A 23 7.90 6.99 -3.24
N HIS A 24 7.53 6.31 -2.14
CA HIS A 24 6.83 5.03 -2.21
C HIS A 24 5.42 5.16 -2.80
N PRO A 25 4.51 5.98 -2.24
CA PRO A 25 3.19 6.17 -2.86
C PRO A 25 3.27 6.75 -4.27
N VAL A 26 4.23 7.62 -4.56
CA VAL A 26 4.43 8.15 -5.91
C VAL A 26 4.81 7.04 -6.88
N HIS A 27 5.73 6.17 -6.50
CA HIS A 27 6.12 5.03 -7.33
C HIS A 27 4.92 4.12 -7.65
N LEU A 28 4.09 3.83 -6.66
CA LEU A 28 2.87 3.05 -6.87
C LEU A 28 1.92 3.76 -7.82
N ALA A 29 1.74 5.07 -7.66
CA ALA A 29 0.87 5.88 -8.50
C ALA A 29 1.29 5.83 -9.97
N GLU A 30 2.58 5.84 -10.24
CA GLU A 30 3.13 5.75 -11.60
C GLU A 30 2.79 4.44 -12.30
N GLN A 31 2.45 3.38 -11.55
CA GLN A 31 2.08 2.07 -12.09
C GLN A 31 0.60 1.97 -12.43
N MET A 32 -0.22 2.95 -12.06
CA MET A 32 -1.67 2.88 -12.20
C MET A 32 -2.15 3.32 -13.57
N GLU A 33 -3.27 2.76 -14.02
CA GLU A 33 -3.79 2.94 -15.36
C GLU A 33 -4.81 4.08 -15.50
N ASN A 34 -5.35 4.58 -14.37
CA ASN A 34 -6.39 5.62 -14.41
C ASN A 34 -6.33 6.53 -13.18
N GLU A 35 -7.12 7.61 -13.21
CA GLU A 35 -7.12 8.62 -12.16
C GLU A 35 -7.54 8.05 -10.80
N VAL A 36 -8.56 7.21 -10.75
CA VAL A 36 -9.07 6.65 -9.50
C VAL A 36 -8.03 5.78 -8.82
N SER A 37 -7.42 4.84 -9.54
CA SER A 37 -6.38 3.98 -9.00
C SER A 37 -5.11 4.77 -8.62
N THR A 38 -4.79 5.81 -9.36
CA THR A 38 -3.67 6.72 -9.04
C THR A 38 -3.92 7.40 -7.70
N CYS A 39 -5.14 7.92 -7.47
CA CYS A 39 -5.51 8.53 -6.19
C CYS A 39 -5.40 7.52 -5.03
N VAL A 40 -5.90 6.31 -5.21
CA VAL A 40 -5.83 5.27 -4.19
C VAL A 40 -4.37 4.94 -3.86
N ALA A 41 -3.51 4.82 -4.87
CA ALA A 41 -2.09 4.54 -4.67
C ALA A 41 -1.40 5.65 -3.86
N LEU A 42 -1.68 6.91 -4.19
CA LEU A 42 -1.12 8.06 -3.48
C LEU A 42 -1.56 8.12 -2.02
N LEU A 43 -2.77 7.66 -1.71
CA LEU A 43 -3.38 7.77 -0.39
C LEU A 43 -3.32 6.47 0.42
N HIS A 44 -2.78 5.39 -0.13
CA HIS A 44 -2.98 4.04 0.44
C HIS A 44 -2.50 3.88 1.89
N ASP A 45 -1.47 4.60 2.32
CA ASP A 45 -0.92 4.52 3.68
C ASP A 45 -1.30 5.70 4.58
N ILE A 46 -2.12 6.62 4.09
CA ILE A 46 -2.36 7.87 4.79
C ILE A 46 -3.11 7.69 6.12
N LEU A 47 -4.04 6.74 6.17
CA LEU A 47 -4.79 6.44 7.39
C LEU A 47 -3.97 5.67 8.41
N GLU A 48 -3.02 4.86 7.94
CA GLU A 48 -2.19 4.01 8.80
C GLU A 48 -1.03 4.79 9.41
N ASP A 49 -0.39 5.65 8.63
CA ASP A 49 0.89 6.25 8.96
C ASP A 49 0.82 7.74 9.28
N THR A 50 -0.36 8.37 9.21
CA THR A 50 -0.54 9.79 9.52
C THR A 50 -1.78 10.01 10.37
N ASP A 51 -1.99 11.26 10.82
CA ASP A 51 -3.17 11.65 11.61
C ASP A 51 -4.43 11.89 10.75
N PHE A 52 -4.33 11.68 9.45
CA PHE A 52 -5.46 11.85 8.54
C PHE A 52 -6.55 10.83 8.84
N THR A 53 -7.81 11.26 8.88
CA THR A 53 -8.95 10.39 9.23
C THR A 53 -9.80 10.05 8.02
N VAL A 54 -10.65 9.02 8.17
CA VAL A 54 -11.63 8.65 7.14
C VAL A 54 -12.54 9.85 6.81
N GLN A 55 -12.97 10.58 7.83
CA GLN A 55 -13.81 11.77 7.66
C GLN A 55 -13.12 12.84 6.83
N ASP A 56 -11.83 13.03 7.02
CA ASP A 56 -11.04 13.97 6.21
C ASP A 56 -11.02 13.55 4.74
N LEU A 57 -10.85 12.26 4.47
CA LEU A 57 -10.87 11.73 3.10
C LEU A 57 -12.25 11.86 2.45
N GLU A 58 -13.30 11.58 3.20
CA GLU A 58 -14.68 11.66 2.69
C GLU A 58 -15.05 13.06 2.20
N LYS A 59 -14.46 14.09 2.78
CA LYS A 59 -14.69 15.49 2.37
C LYS A 59 -14.05 15.81 1.02
N GLU A 60 -13.01 15.09 0.63
CA GLU A 60 -12.14 15.48 -0.48
C GLU A 60 -12.19 14.53 -1.66
N PHE A 61 -12.60 13.27 -1.45
CA PHE A 61 -12.49 12.21 -2.46
C PHE A 61 -13.78 11.42 -2.62
N PRO A 62 -14.00 10.85 -3.83
CA PRO A 62 -15.16 10.00 -4.08
C PRO A 62 -15.18 8.77 -3.18
N LYS A 63 -16.39 8.25 -2.94
CA LYS A 63 -16.62 7.08 -2.09
C LYS A 63 -15.77 5.88 -2.49
N GLU A 64 -15.62 5.60 -3.80
CA GLU A 64 -14.84 4.46 -4.28
C GLU A 64 -13.35 4.57 -3.90
N VAL A 65 -12.79 5.77 -3.92
CA VAL A 65 -11.40 6.01 -3.47
C VAL A 65 -11.29 5.77 -1.97
N VAL A 66 -12.19 6.34 -1.19
CA VAL A 66 -12.19 6.22 0.28
C VAL A 66 -12.32 4.75 0.71
N GLN A 67 -13.24 4.00 0.11
CA GLN A 67 -13.44 2.59 0.43
C GLN A 67 -12.20 1.75 0.17
N ALA A 68 -11.53 1.98 -0.96
CA ALA A 68 -10.28 1.25 -1.28
C ALA A 68 -9.17 1.59 -0.30
N VAL A 69 -9.01 2.86 0.09
CA VAL A 69 -8.00 3.29 1.06
C VAL A 69 -8.27 2.66 2.43
N ILE A 70 -9.52 2.59 2.86
CA ILE A 70 -9.89 1.93 4.12
C ILE A 70 -9.47 0.46 4.09
N LEU A 71 -9.76 -0.24 3.01
CA LEU A 71 -9.40 -1.66 2.87
C LEU A 71 -7.90 -1.88 2.84
N LEU A 72 -7.13 -0.91 2.36
CA LEU A 72 -5.66 -0.97 2.32
C LEU A 72 -5.02 -0.61 3.65
N THR A 73 -5.80 -0.15 4.63
CA THR A 73 -5.31 0.21 5.95
C THR A 73 -5.34 -1.02 6.85
N HIS A 74 -4.16 -1.45 7.31
CA HIS A 74 -4.02 -2.61 8.19
C HIS A 74 -4.09 -2.19 9.65
N ASN A 75 -5.04 -2.77 10.39
CA ASN A 75 -5.13 -2.57 11.84
C ASN A 75 -4.09 -3.49 12.52
N PRO A 76 -3.24 -2.96 13.43
CA PRO A 76 -2.23 -3.78 14.11
C PRO A 76 -2.77 -4.99 14.86
N CYS A 77 -4.03 -4.96 15.31
CA CYS A 77 -4.68 -6.07 16.01
C CYS A 77 -5.23 -7.14 15.06
N ASP A 78 -5.17 -6.89 13.75
CA ASP A 78 -5.74 -7.78 12.72
C ASP A 78 -4.64 -8.66 12.12
N ASN A 79 -4.98 -9.91 11.81
CA ASN A 79 -4.04 -10.81 11.13
C ASN A 79 -3.76 -10.27 9.73
N TYR A 80 -2.49 -10.17 9.37
CA TYR A 80 -2.07 -9.58 8.10
C TYR A 80 -2.65 -10.32 6.89
N LEU A 81 -2.62 -11.65 6.89
CA LEU A 81 -3.12 -12.44 5.76
C LEU A 81 -4.65 -12.38 5.64
N ASP A 82 -5.36 -12.26 6.75
CA ASP A 82 -6.81 -12.05 6.71
C ASP A 82 -7.15 -10.68 6.14
N TYR A 83 -6.37 -9.66 6.48
CA TYR A 83 -6.47 -8.34 5.89
C TYR A 83 -6.27 -8.41 4.37
N VAL A 84 -5.25 -9.13 3.90
CA VAL A 84 -5.00 -9.31 2.46
C VAL A 84 -6.19 -10.01 1.78
N ARG A 85 -6.75 -11.04 2.40
CA ARG A 85 -7.93 -11.74 1.86
C ARG A 85 -9.13 -10.81 1.69
N ARG A 86 -9.37 -9.94 2.69
CA ARG A 86 -10.50 -8.99 2.62
C ARG A 86 -10.32 -7.98 1.51
N LEU A 87 -9.14 -7.38 1.41
CA LEU A 87 -8.90 -6.35 0.40
C LEU A 87 -8.99 -6.89 -1.04
N CYS A 88 -8.74 -8.18 -1.24
CA CYS A 88 -8.84 -8.81 -2.56
C CYS A 88 -10.20 -8.65 -3.22
N GLN A 89 -11.27 -8.51 -2.43
CA GLN A 89 -12.63 -8.36 -2.94
C GLN A 89 -12.86 -7.02 -3.64
N ASN A 90 -11.99 -6.04 -3.39
CA ASN A 90 -12.05 -4.73 -4.03
C ASN A 90 -10.96 -4.65 -5.12
N PRO A 91 -11.33 -4.54 -6.40
CA PRO A 91 -10.36 -4.53 -7.50
C PRO A 91 -9.34 -3.41 -7.41
N LEU A 92 -9.74 -2.21 -6.94
CA LEU A 92 -8.83 -1.08 -6.77
C LEU A 92 -7.80 -1.36 -5.67
N ALA A 93 -8.27 -1.83 -4.51
CA ALA A 93 -7.39 -2.16 -3.39
C ALA A 93 -6.42 -3.28 -3.78
N ARG A 94 -6.91 -4.30 -4.47
CA ARG A 94 -6.10 -5.43 -4.93
C ARG A 94 -4.99 -4.97 -5.89
N ARG A 95 -5.33 -4.13 -6.86
CA ARG A 95 -4.37 -3.61 -7.83
C ARG A 95 -3.26 -2.79 -7.16
N VAL A 96 -3.65 -1.92 -6.24
CA VAL A 96 -2.68 -1.09 -5.49
C VAL A 96 -1.81 -1.97 -4.59
N LYS A 97 -2.40 -2.97 -3.92
CA LYS A 97 -1.63 -3.88 -3.06
C LYS A 97 -0.60 -4.68 -3.83
N LEU A 98 -0.90 -5.10 -5.05
CA LEU A 98 0.08 -5.76 -5.91
C LEU A 98 1.29 -4.87 -6.17
N ALA A 99 1.07 -3.60 -6.50
CA ALA A 99 2.15 -2.64 -6.70
C ALA A 99 2.94 -2.38 -5.41
N ASP A 100 2.23 -2.30 -4.28
CA ASP A 100 2.83 -2.13 -2.95
C ASP A 100 3.77 -3.29 -2.62
N ILE A 101 3.32 -4.53 -2.80
CA ILE A 101 4.14 -5.72 -2.58
C ILE A 101 5.36 -5.73 -3.50
N ALA A 102 5.16 -5.42 -4.79
CA ALA A 102 6.26 -5.39 -5.76
C ALA A 102 7.34 -4.38 -5.35
N HIS A 103 6.96 -3.20 -4.91
CA HIS A 103 7.90 -2.18 -4.47
C HIS A 103 8.58 -2.57 -3.15
N ASN A 104 7.82 -3.12 -2.20
CA ASN A 104 8.36 -3.54 -0.90
C ASN A 104 9.27 -4.78 -1.00
N THR A 105 9.16 -5.57 -2.06
CA THR A 105 10.02 -6.73 -2.30
C THR A 105 11.21 -6.41 -3.21
N ASP A 106 11.33 -5.19 -3.69
CA ASP A 106 12.47 -4.74 -4.47
C ASP A 106 13.65 -4.46 -3.52
N GLU A 107 14.52 -5.46 -3.36
CA GLU A 107 15.64 -5.40 -2.43
C GLU A 107 16.74 -4.43 -2.86
N THR A 108 16.72 -3.95 -4.11
CA THR A 108 17.65 -2.91 -4.55
C THR A 108 17.45 -1.62 -3.78
N ARG A 109 16.25 -1.39 -3.23
CA ARG A 109 15.93 -0.23 -2.38
C ARG A 109 16.69 -0.26 -1.05
N LEU A 110 17.23 -1.40 -0.66
CA LEU A 110 18.02 -1.57 0.56
C LEU A 110 19.52 -1.31 0.32
N SER A 111 19.89 -0.84 -0.86
CA SER A 111 21.28 -0.51 -1.19
C SER A 111 21.86 0.47 -0.18
N GLY A 112 22.99 0.12 0.43
CA GLY A 112 23.61 0.93 1.47
C GLY A 112 23.00 0.77 2.86
N THR A 113 22.01 -0.12 3.02
CA THR A 113 21.31 -0.38 4.30
C THR A 113 21.46 -1.85 4.65
N THR A 114 21.70 -2.15 5.92
CA THR A 114 21.78 -3.54 6.41
C THR A 114 20.56 -3.80 7.31
N PRO A 115 19.59 -4.63 6.87
CA PRO A 115 18.45 -5.02 7.70
C PRO A 115 18.92 -5.76 8.96
N ALA A 116 18.11 -5.68 10.03
CA ALA A 116 18.36 -6.44 11.25
C ALA A 116 18.33 -7.94 10.94
N PRO A 117 19.08 -8.77 11.71
CA PRO A 117 19.10 -10.23 11.49
C PRO A 117 17.68 -10.82 11.50
N GLY A 118 17.38 -11.62 10.47
CA GLY A 118 16.07 -12.26 10.33
C GLY A 118 14.98 -11.38 9.72
N GLN A 119 15.17 -10.07 9.67
CA GLN A 119 14.15 -9.15 9.16
C GLN A 119 13.88 -9.34 7.67
N LEU A 120 14.93 -9.49 6.88
CA LEU A 120 14.80 -9.71 5.43
C LEU A 120 14.04 -11.00 5.13
N LYS A 121 14.36 -12.09 5.86
CA LYS A 121 13.64 -13.36 5.73
C LYS A 121 12.16 -13.18 6.10
N HIS A 122 11.88 -12.45 7.19
CA HIS A 122 10.52 -12.16 7.63
C HIS A 122 9.73 -11.43 6.53
N TRP A 123 10.30 -10.38 5.95
CA TRP A 123 9.68 -9.63 4.87
C TRP A 123 9.40 -10.49 3.64
N ARG A 124 10.40 -11.29 3.22
CA ARG A 124 10.24 -12.19 2.07
C ARG A 124 9.10 -13.17 2.29
N THR A 125 9.03 -13.79 3.47
CA THR A 125 7.98 -14.76 3.81
C THR A 125 6.60 -14.07 3.84
N LYS A 126 6.50 -12.93 4.50
CA LYS A 126 5.26 -12.17 4.62
C LYS A 126 4.69 -11.77 3.26
N TYR A 127 5.53 -11.18 2.42
CA TYR A 127 5.07 -10.69 1.11
C TYR A 127 4.83 -11.81 0.11
N ALA A 128 5.60 -12.90 0.16
CA ALA A 128 5.36 -14.06 -0.68
C ALA A 128 4.00 -14.68 -0.37
N ALA A 129 3.64 -14.81 0.91
CA ALA A 129 2.34 -15.33 1.33
C ALA A 129 1.19 -14.41 0.87
N ALA A 130 1.35 -13.10 1.01
CA ALA A 130 0.37 -12.12 0.56
C ALA A 130 0.17 -12.18 -0.96
N LEU A 131 1.26 -12.23 -1.71
CA LEU A 131 1.22 -12.31 -3.17
C LEU A 131 0.49 -13.58 -3.63
N LYS A 132 0.76 -14.71 -2.98
CA LYS A 132 0.08 -15.97 -3.31
C LYS A 132 -1.43 -15.88 -3.10
N ILE A 133 -1.87 -15.26 -2.01
CA ILE A 133 -3.31 -15.06 -1.74
C ILE A 133 -3.96 -14.25 -2.87
N ILE A 134 -3.32 -13.17 -3.29
CA ILE A 134 -3.84 -12.31 -4.35
C ILE A 134 -3.89 -13.07 -5.68
N GLN A 135 -2.81 -13.78 -6.04
CA GLN A 135 -2.73 -14.56 -7.27
C GLN A 135 -3.79 -15.67 -7.30
N ASP A 136 -3.98 -16.38 -6.19
CA ASP A 136 -4.99 -17.43 -6.09
C ASP A 136 -6.41 -16.85 -6.25
N TYR A 137 -6.65 -15.67 -5.65
CA TYR A 137 -7.93 -14.97 -5.81
C TYR A 137 -8.19 -14.61 -7.27
N GLU A 138 -7.20 -14.03 -7.94
CA GLU A 138 -7.33 -13.61 -9.34
C GLU A 138 -7.53 -14.81 -10.27
N ALA A 139 -6.85 -15.92 -10.01
CA ALA A 139 -7.01 -17.15 -10.78
C ALA A 139 -8.45 -17.69 -10.70
N LYS A 140 -9.09 -17.58 -9.53
CA LYS A 140 -10.49 -17.99 -9.33
C LYS A 140 -11.47 -17.09 -10.09
N GLN A 141 -11.15 -15.80 -10.23
CA GLN A 141 -12.00 -14.87 -10.98
C GLN A 141 -11.99 -15.15 -12.49
N ASP A 142 -10.90 -15.74 -12.99
CA ASP A 142 -10.73 -16.06 -14.40
C ASP A 142 -11.42 -17.39 -14.83
N MET A 143 -12.02 -18.11 -13.87
CA MET A 143 -12.70 -19.40 -14.13
C MET A 143 -14.18 -19.23 -14.47
#